data_f0f70eb8877efaa3323db00e03784e48
#
_entry.id   f0f70eb8877efaa3323db00e03784e48
#
_cell.length_a   1.000
_cell.length_b   1.000
_cell.length_c   1.000
_cell.angle_alpha   90.00
_cell.angle_beta   90.00
_cell.angle_gamma   90.00
#
_symmetry.space_group_name_H-M   'P 1'
#
loop_
_entity.id
_entity.type
_entity.pdbx_description
1 polymer ?
#
loop_
_entity_poly.entity_id
_entity_poly.type
_entity_poly.pdbx_seq_one_letter_code
_entity_poly.pdbx_strand_id
1 'polypeptide(L)'
;MNKQLSFNTTKTIRIDSFLREQLPSQIKGDCSNSKIRRLIVAGCVFVNGRNVTRPAFELRGKSSIIIEFDEEKFFYEKQPDDIQFEVKDDDVLFEDENLIFINKPSGFPVEQTIAGNRKNLHDSVVDYLWKRNPGLRNPPYVGIMHRLDKETSGVILFTKNRNANKAVSEMFQTHNFEKKYYAIVEKKSGYVVGSKFTVEMFMGRISGKSQAGKWGNVSEKQGGQYSKTEFEVEREINIENKKCFVVKCNLFTGRTHQIRVHLASKGIPILGDVLYGGVEAKRIYLHASLLSVKNNQLEFEVKAPVCW
;
A
#
# COMPACT_ATOMS: atom_id res chain seq x y z
N MET A 1 -0.96 28.85 -8.85
CA MET A 1 -2.13 29.76 -8.97
C MET A 1 -3.42 28.97 -9.09
N ASN A 2 -4.48 29.37 -8.34
CA ASN A 2 -5.77 28.72 -8.49
C ASN A 2 -6.40 29.09 -9.84
N LYS A 3 -6.73 28.09 -10.62
CA LYS A 3 -7.39 28.22 -11.92
C LYS A 3 -8.82 27.73 -11.82
N GLN A 4 -9.75 28.48 -12.41
CA GLN A 4 -11.14 28.10 -12.52
C GLN A 4 -11.49 27.93 -14.00
N LEU A 5 -12.10 26.81 -14.36
CA LEU A 5 -12.62 26.54 -15.69
C LEU A 5 -14.13 26.23 -15.59
N SER A 6 -14.89 26.76 -16.55
CA SER A 6 -16.35 26.59 -16.59
C SER A 6 -16.77 25.99 -17.93
N PHE A 7 -17.64 25.00 -17.89
CA PHE A 7 -18.20 24.34 -19.06
C PHE A 7 -19.71 24.17 -18.91
N ASN A 8 -20.39 24.10 -20.06
CA ASN A 8 -21.81 23.74 -20.12
C ASN A 8 -22.00 22.59 -21.09
N THR A 9 -22.90 21.68 -20.77
CA THR A 9 -23.26 20.58 -21.68
C THR A 9 -24.75 20.23 -21.54
N THR A 10 -25.30 19.73 -22.62
CA THR A 10 -26.63 19.13 -22.65
C THR A 10 -26.58 17.61 -22.93
N LYS A 11 -25.34 17.07 -23.09
CA LYS A 11 -25.15 15.65 -23.39
C LYS A 11 -25.28 14.83 -22.09
N THR A 12 -25.87 13.65 -22.21
CA THR A 12 -25.80 12.62 -21.19
C THR A 12 -24.47 11.88 -21.36
N ILE A 13 -23.51 12.13 -20.45
CA ILE A 13 -22.15 11.60 -20.54
C ILE A 13 -21.54 11.52 -19.12
N ARG A 14 -20.62 10.61 -18.90
CA ARG A 14 -19.87 10.54 -17.64
C ARG A 14 -18.95 11.74 -17.50
N ILE A 15 -18.82 12.25 -16.27
CA ILE A 15 -17.99 13.42 -15.98
C ILE A 15 -16.52 13.18 -16.34
N ASP A 16 -15.96 11.99 -16.08
CA ASP A 16 -14.57 11.68 -16.45
C ASP A 16 -14.36 11.67 -17.98
N SER A 17 -15.34 11.20 -18.76
CA SER A 17 -15.31 11.23 -20.22
C SER A 17 -15.47 12.65 -20.77
N PHE A 18 -16.40 13.41 -20.22
CA PHE A 18 -16.60 14.82 -20.60
C PHE A 18 -15.33 15.65 -20.38
N LEU A 19 -14.71 15.52 -19.19
CA LEU A 19 -13.49 16.27 -18.88
C LEU A 19 -12.30 15.84 -19.74
N ARG A 20 -12.24 14.59 -20.18
CA ARG A 20 -11.24 14.11 -21.13
C ARG A 20 -11.33 14.80 -22.48
N GLU A 21 -12.55 15.08 -22.94
CA GLU A 21 -12.78 15.78 -24.19
C GLU A 21 -12.49 17.29 -24.09
N GLN A 22 -12.82 17.92 -22.96
CA GLN A 22 -12.79 19.38 -22.83
C GLN A 22 -11.49 19.95 -22.28
N LEU A 23 -10.86 19.28 -21.30
CA LEU A 23 -9.67 19.83 -20.61
C LEU A 23 -8.44 20.02 -21.49
N PRO A 24 -8.10 19.12 -22.43
CA PRO A 24 -6.89 19.31 -23.27
C PRO A 24 -6.88 20.59 -24.09
N SER A 25 -8.04 21.14 -24.44
CA SER A 25 -8.17 22.40 -25.16
C SER A 25 -7.99 23.65 -24.29
N GLN A 26 -8.12 23.52 -22.96
CA GLN A 26 -8.11 24.63 -22.00
C GLN A 26 -6.87 24.69 -21.15
N ILE A 27 -6.09 23.61 -21.11
CA ILE A 27 -4.91 23.48 -20.26
C ILE A 27 -3.70 23.10 -21.13
N LYS A 28 -2.63 23.88 -21.04
CA LYS A 28 -1.36 23.55 -21.72
C LYS A 28 -0.64 22.48 -20.91
N GLY A 29 -0.57 21.24 -21.40
CA GLY A 29 0.16 20.14 -20.80
C GLY A 29 -0.57 18.81 -20.85
N ASP A 30 0.02 17.76 -20.28
CA ASP A 30 -0.55 16.41 -20.26
C ASP A 30 -1.79 16.34 -19.36
N CYS A 31 -2.93 16.06 -19.95
CA CYS A 31 -4.22 15.80 -19.30
C CYS A 31 -4.57 14.32 -19.32
N SER A 32 -3.71 13.47 -18.78
CA SER A 32 -3.95 12.03 -18.73
C SER A 32 -5.23 11.67 -17.95
N ASN A 33 -5.81 10.52 -18.27
CA ASN A 33 -7.00 10.01 -17.58
C ASN A 33 -6.82 9.93 -16.07
N SER A 34 -5.62 9.63 -15.62
CA SER A 34 -5.25 9.57 -14.21
C SER A 34 -5.33 10.96 -13.56
N LYS A 35 -4.82 12.01 -14.21
CA LYS A 35 -4.88 13.39 -13.72
C LYS A 35 -6.31 13.90 -13.64
N ILE A 36 -7.14 13.61 -14.66
CA ILE A 36 -8.58 13.97 -14.68
C ILE A 36 -9.33 13.29 -13.53
N ARG A 37 -9.14 11.98 -13.35
CA ARG A 37 -9.76 11.25 -12.23
C ARG A 37 -9.32 11.77 -10.88
N ARG A 38 -8.06 12.17 -10.75
CA ARG A 38 -7.52 12.78 -9.53
C ARG A 38 -8.20 14.11 -9.21
N LEU A 39 -8.45 14.98 -10.20
CA LEU A 39 -9.22 16.22 -10.00
C LEU A 39 -10.62 15.93 -9.45
N ILE A 40 -11.32 14.95 -10.02
CA ILE A 40 -12.68 14.60 -9.59
C ILE A 40 -12.67 14.07 -8.16
N VAL A 41 -11.80 13.09 -7.88
CA VAL A 41 -11.70 12.46 -6.54
C VAL A 41 -11.24 13.46 -5.47
N ALA A 42 -10.39 14.42 -5.83
CA ALA A 42 -9.93 15.50 -4.94
C ALA A 42 -11.02 16.53 -4.60
N GLY A 43 -12.20 16.43 -5.25
CA GLY A 43 -13.30 17.35 -5.00
C GLY A 43 -13.14 18.71 -5.71
N CYS A 44 -12.33 18.76 -6.76
CA CYS A 44 -12.10 19.97 -7.55
C CYS A 44 -13.20 20.23 -8.58
N VAL A 45 -14.19 19.35 -8.72
CA VAL A 45 -15.24 19.42 -9.75
C VAL A 45 -16.61 19.65 -9.13
N PHE A 46 -17.31 20.64 -9.63
CA PHE A 46 -18.67 20.98 -9.23
C PHE A 46 -19.62 20.87 -10.43
N VAL A 47 -20.77 20.25 -10.23
CA VAL A 47 -21.84 20.13 -11.24
C VAL A 47 -23.10 20.77 -10.68
N ASN A 48 -23.62 21.80 -11.35
CA ASN A 48 -24.78 22.58 -10.92
C ASN A 48 -24.61 23.06 -9.45
N GLY A 49 -23.39 23.52 -9.09
CA GLY A 49 -23.03 24.00 -7.76
C GLY A 49 -22.79 22.91 -6.71
N ARG A 50 -22.93 21.62 -7.04
CA ARG A 50 -22.69 20.51 -6.11
C ARG A 50 -21.34 19.86 -6.38
N ASN A 51 -20.58 19.62 -5.33
CA ASN A 51 -19.28 18.93 -5.43
C ASN A 51 -19.45 17.47 -5.87
N VAL A 52 -18.69 17.06 -6.89
CA VAL A 52 -18.70 15.71 -7.45
C VAL A 52 -17.33 15.06 -7.26
N THR A 53 -17.31 13.95 -6.55
CA THR A 53 -16.06 13.18 -6.26
C THR A 53 -16.02 11.79 -6.93
N ARG A 54 -17.06 11.43 -7.68
CA ARG A 54 -17.15 10.12 -8.36
C ARG A 54 -16.85 10.27 -9.85
N PRO A 55 -15.76 9.68 -10.39
CA PRO A 55 -15.42 9.77 -11.83
C PRO A 55 -16.51 9.24 -12.77
N ALA A 56 -17.30 8.27 -12.30
CA ALA A 56 -18.41 7.70 -13.06
C ALA A 56 -19.73 8.48 -12.89
N PHE A 57 -19.70 9.69 -12.31
CA PHE A 57 -20.90 10.52 -12.17
C PHE A 57 -21.45 10.86 -13.56
N GLU A 58 -22.74 10.66 -13.75
CA GLU A 58 -23.43 10.87 -15.03
C GLU A 58 -24.03 12.28 -15.10
N LEU A 59 -23.56 13.08 -16.05
CA LEU A 59 -24.19 14.35 -16.42
C LEU A 59 -25.50 14.06 -17.15
N ARG A 60 -26.57 14.72 -16.76
CA ARG A 60 -27.90 14.54 -17.36
C ARG A 60 -28.51 15.89 -17.71
N GLY A 61 -28.93 16.04 -18.97
CA GLY A 61 -29.56 17.26 -19.44
C GLY A 61 -28.62 18.49 -19.35
N LYS A 62 -29.20 19.67 -19.12
CA LYS A 62 -28.46 20.92 -19.05
C LYS A 62 -27.64 20.97 -17.75
N SER A 63 -26.33 20.81 -17.86
CA SER A 63 -25.40 20.78 -16.71
C SER A 63 -24.34 21.86 -16.86
N SER A 64 -24.12 22.63 -15.78
CA SER A 64 -22.99 23.56 -15.61
C SER A 64 -21.91 22.90 -14.80
N ILE A 65 -20.69 22.85 -15.32
CA ILE A 65 -19.54 22.22 -14.68
C ILE A 65 -18.50 23.29 -14.38
N ILE A 66 -18.05 23.37 -13.13
CA ILE A 66 -16.98 24.23 -12.68
C ILE A 66 -15.85 23.35 -12.14
N ILE A 67 -14.63 23.66 -12.52
CA ILE A 67 -13.42 22.99 -12.01
C ILE A 67 -12.54 24.04 -11.37
N GLU A 68 -12.21 23.82 -10.10
CA GLU A 68 -11.32 24.70 -9.33
C GLU A 68 -10.08 23.91 -8.88
N PHE A 69 -8.92 24.27 -9.36
CA PHE A 69 -7.69 23.57 -9.05
C PHE A 69 -6.46 24.49 -9.13
N ASP A 70 -5.42 24.08 -8.40
CA ASP A 70 -4.11 24.70 -8.51
C ASP A 70 -3.35 24.07 -9.70
N GLU A 71 -3.04 24.87 -10.71
CA GLU A 71 -2.42 24.40 -11.96
C GLU A 71 -1.03 23.80 -11.71
N GLU A 72 -0.24 24.38 -10.82
CA GLU A 72 1.08 23.84 -10.46
C GLU A 72 0.95 22.47 -9.80
N LYS A 73 -0.01 22.32 -8.89
CA LYS A 73 -0.30 21.04 -8.23
C LYS A 73 -0.90 20.02 -9.20
N PHE A 74 -1.65 20.46 -10.19
CA PHE A 74 -2.21 19.57 -11.22
C PHE A 74 -1.14 18.96 -12.10
N PHE A 75 -0.15 19.77 -12.51
CA PHE A 75 0.99 19.32 -13.29
C PHE A 75 2.14 18.78 -12.44
N TYR A 76 2.11 19.04 -11.11
CA TYR A 76 3.13 18.54 -10.22
C TYR A 76 3.13 17.00 -10.22
N GLU A 77 4.10 16.44 -10.89
CA GLU A 77 4.47 15.05 -10.75
C GLU A 77 5.49 14.98 -9.62
N LYS A 78 5.02 14.61 -8.42
CA LYS A 78 5.95 14.23 -7.37
C LYS A 78 6.84 13.14 -7.96
N GLN A 79 8.12 13.44 -8.13
CA GLN A 79 9.11 12.41 -8.43
C GLN A 79 8.93 11.34 -7.35
N PRO A 80 8.62 10.10 -7.71
CA PRO A 80 8.43 9.08 -6.70
C PRO A 80 9.73 8.90 -5.93
N ASP A 81 9.66 8.99 -4.60
CA ASP A 81 10.76 8.62 -3.69
C ASP A 81 11.00 7.09 -3.72
N ASP A 82 10.62 6.45 -4.82
CA ASP A 82 10.70 5.02 -4.97
C ASP A 82 12.11 4.63 -5.40
N ILE A 83 12.65 3.64 -4.75
CA ILE A 83 13.90 3.02 -5.20
C ILE A 83 13.71 2.37 -6.57
N GLN A 84 14.77 2.30 -7.35
CA GLN A 84 14.78 1.44 -8.54
C GLN A 84 15.03 0.01 -8.10
N PHE A 85 14.16 -0.90 -8.51
CA PHE A 85 14.27 -2.30 -8.17
C PHE A 85 13.78 -3.18 -9.33
N GLU A 86 14.53 -4.22 -9.62
CA GLU A 86 14.16 -5.28 -10.55
C GLU A 86 14.43 -6.62 -9.85
N VAL A 87 13.48 -7.54 -9.93
CA VAL A 87 13.62 -8.87 -9.31
C VAL A 87 14.76 -9.65 -9.97
N LYS A 88 15.62 -10.24 -9.14
CA LYS A 88 16.71 -11.14 -9.51
C LYS A 88 16.54 -12.48 -8.80
N ASP A 89 17.35 -13.47 -9.18
CA ASP A 89 17.28 -14.82 -8.58
C ASP A 89 17.47 -14.79 -7.05
N ASP A 90 18.35 -13.93 -6.53
CA ASP A 90 18.60 -13.77 -5.09
C ASP A 90 17.42 -13.17 -4.32
N ASP A 91 16.50 -12.52 -5.01
CA ASP A 91 15.28 -11.97 -4.41
C ASP A 91 14.15 -12.99 -4.31
N VAL A 92 14.29 -14.14 -5.00
CA VAL A 92 13.29 -15.22 -4.99
C VAL A 92 13.56 -16.12 -3.80
N LEU A 93 12.65 -16.08 -2.81
CA LEU A 93 12.79 -16.90 -1.59
C LEU A 93 12.30 -18.34 -1.79
N PHE A 94 11.31 -18.50 -2.65
CA PHE A 94 10.74 -19.79 -3.04
C PHE A 94 9.95 -19.65 -4.34
N GLU A 95 9.96 -20.67 -5.17
CA GLU A 95 9.16 -20.74 -6.40
C GLU A 95 8.77 -22.19 -6.70
N ASP A 96 7.51 -22.40 -7.06
CA ASP A 96 7.00 -23.64 -7.64
C ASP A 96 6.14 -23.37 -8.90
N GLU A 97 5.32 -24.33 -9.34
CA GLU A 97 4.44 -24.14 -10.49
C GLU A 97 3.36 -23.09 -10.27
N ASN A 98 2.92 -22.92 -9.04
CA ASN A 98 1.76 -22.13 -8.66
C ASN A 98 2.08 -20.81 -7.98
N LEU A 99 3.19 -20.75 -7.23
CA LEU A 99 3.53 -19.70 -6.30
C LEU A 99 4.94 -19.17 -6.55
N ILE A 100 5.14 -17.89 -6.26
CA ILE A 100 6.46 -17.28 -6.15
C ILE A 100 6.49 -16.34 -4.93
N PHE A 101 7.54 -16.45 -4.12
CA PHE A 101 7.77 -15.63 -2.94
C PHE A 101 8.98 -14.74 -3.16
N ILE A 102 8.80 -13.46 -2.95
CA ILE A 102 9.84 -12.45 -3.19
C ILE A 102 10.24 -11.79 -1.88
N ASN A 103 11.52 -11.54 -1.69
CA ASN A 103 12.05 -10.65 -0.67
C ASN A 103 11.94 -9.19 -1.13
N LYS A 104 10.81 -8.56 -0.83
CA LYS A 104 10.53 -7.18 -1.24
C LYS A 104 11.49 -6.21 -0.52
N PRO A 105 12.16 -5.28 -1.22
CA PRO A 105 12.91 -4.22 -0.57
C PRO A 105 11.96 -3.19 0.08
N SER A 106 12.48 -2.44 1.05
CA SER A 106 11.79 -1.25 1.59
C SER A 106 11.77 -0.13 0.55
N GLY A 107 10.73 0.68 0.54
CA GLY A 107 10.62 1.84 -0.36
C GLY A 107 10.09 1.51 -1.75
N PHE A 108 9.72 0.25 -2.04
CA PHE A 108 9.19 -0.16 -3.33
C PHE A 108 7.71 -0.60 -3.21
N PRO A 109 6.78 -0.02 -4.00
CA PRO A 109 5.37 -0.37 -3.92
C PRO A 109 5.11 -1.77 -4.48
N VAL A 110 4.09 -2.47 -3.95
CA VAL A 110 3.70 -3.81 -4.42
C VAL A 110 2.95 -3.74 -5.74
N GLU A 111 2.07 -2.77 -5.89
CA GLU A 111 1.18 -2.62 -7.06
C GLU A 111 1.14 -1.17 -7.54
N GLN A 112 0.65 -0.99 -8.74
CA GLN A 112 0.48 0.32 -9.33
C GLN A 112 -0.52 1.17 -8.52
N THR A 113 -0.16 2.41 -8.24
CA THR A 113 -1.06 3.36 -7.56
C THR A 113 -1.96 4.05 -8.59
N ILE A 114 -3.05 4.69 -8.13
CA ILE A 114 -3.98 5.46 -8.97
C ILE A 114 -3.27 6.53 -9.83
N ALA A 115 -2.11 6.97 -9.40
CA ALA A 115 -1.31 7.99 -10.10
C ALA A 115 -0.61 7.50 -11.38
N GLY A 116 -0.67 6.20 -11.70
CA GLY A 116 -0.08 5.60 -12.91
C GLY A 116 1.45 5.73 -12.98
N ASN A 117 2.09 4.99 -13.88
CA ASN A 117 3.51 5.08 -14.27
C ASN A 117 4.58 4.89 -13.16
N ARG A 118 4.24 4.33 -12.01
CA ARG A 118 5.23 3.93 -11.01
C ARG A 118 5.65 2.49 -11.25
N LYS A 119 6.95 2.23 -11.30
CA LYS A 119 7.48 0.86 -11.20
C LYS A 119 7.00 0.26 -9.89
N ASN A 120 6.63 -1.00 -9.90
CA ASN A 120 6.11 -1.72 -8.76
C ASN A 120 6.55 -3.18 -8.79
N LEU A 121 6.41 -3.85 -7.67
CA LEU A 121 6.91 -5.22 -7.52
C LEU A 121 6.17 -6.21 -8.40
N HIS A 122 4.85 -6.06 -8.56
CA HIS A 122 4.07 -6.92 -9.44
C HIS A 122 4.62 -6.92 -10.87
N ASP A 123 4.82 -5.74 -11.45
CA ASP A 123 5.34 -5.62 -12.81
C ASP A 123 6.78 -6.17 -12.90
N SER A 124 7.61 -5.95 -11.86
CA SER A 124 8.97 -6.52 -11.79
C SER A 124 8.97 -8.06 -11.73
N VAL A 125 7.99 -8.67 -11.05
CA VAL A 125 7.82 -10.13 -11.03
C VAL A 125 7.35 -10.64 -12.39
N VAL A 126 6.42 -9.95 -13.04
CA VAL A 126 5.98 -10.29 -14.41
C VAL A 126 7.16 -10.26 -15.36
N ASP A 127 7.97 -9.19 -15.34
CA ASP A 127 9.14 -9.03 -16.20
C ASP A 127 10.19 -10.13 -15.94
N TYR A 128 10.45 -10.44 -14.67
CA TYR A 128 11.36 -11.51 -14.26
C TYR A 128 10.94 -12.86 -14.81
N LEU A 129 9.69 -13.25 -14.64
CA LEU A 129 9.15 -14.52 -15.14
C LEU A 129 9.12 -14.57 -16.68
N TRP A 130 8.83 -13.43 -17.33
CA TRP A 130 8.79 -13.35 -18.78
C TRP A 130 10.17 -13.47 -19.41
N LYS A 131 11.18 -12.79 -18.86
CA LYS A 131 12.59 -12.91 -19.31
C LYS A 131 13.10 -14.36 -19.26
N ARG A 132 12.64 -15.15 -18.28
CA ARG A 132 13.01 -16.58 -18.15
C ARG A 132 12.24 -17.50 -19.10
N ASN A 133 11.18 -17.01 -19.75
CA ASN A 133 10.34 -17.80 -20.67
C ASN A 133 10.20 -17.07 -22.01
N PRO A 134 11.28 -17.00 -22.82
CA PRO A 134 11.29 -16.20 -24.06
C PRO A 134 10.33 -16.71 -25.14
N GLY A 135 9.80 -17.93 -25.01
CA GLY A 135 8.79 -18.49 -25.91
C GLY A 135 7.37 -17.96 -25.69
N LEU A 136 7.11 -17.25 -24.60
CA LEU A 136 5.79 -16.69 -24.33
C LEU A 136 5.53 -15.45 -25.19
N ARG A 137 4.42 -15.46 -25.92
CA ARG A 137 3.97 -14.31 -26.76
C ARG A 137 3.45 -13.13 -25.92
N ASN A 138 2.91 -13.41 -24.73
CA ASN A 138 2.35 -12.43 -23.83
C ASN A 138 2.99 -12.55 -22.45
N PRO A 139 2.99 -11.47 -21.64
CA PRO A 139 3.44 -11.52 -20.25
C PRO A 139 2.74 -12.62 -19.47
N PRO A 140 3.45 -13.37 -18.62
CA PRO A 140 2.85 -14.39 -17.78
C PRO A 140 1.89 -13.79 -16.78
N TYR A 141 0.90 -14.56 -16.36
CA TYR A 141 -0.02 -14.15 -15.31
C TYR A 141 0.70 -14.14 -13.96
N VAL A 142 0.48 -13.06 -13.18
CA VAL A 142 0.90 -12.94 -11.80
C VAL A 142 -0.28 -12.37 -11.00
N GLY A 143 -0.68 -13.04 -9.92
CA GLY A 143 -1.78 -12.62 -9.05
C GLY A 143 -1.28 -12.05 -7.73
N ILE A 144 -1.82 -10.89 -7.33
CA ILE A 144 -1.55 -10.27 -6.04
C ILE A 144 -2.56 -10.80 -5.02
N MET A 145 -2.11 -11.57 -4.04
CA MET A 145 -2.98 -12.19 -3.03
C MET A 145 -3.01 -11.41 -1.73
N HIS A 146 -1.94 -10.70 -1.41
CA HIS A 146 -1.84 -9.80 -0.25
C HIS A 146 -0.84 -8.67 -0.55
N ARG A 147 -0.73 -7.72 0.37
CA ARG A 147 0.17 -6.57 0.20
C ARG A 147 1.00 -6.32 1.44
N LEU A 148 2.18 -5.76 1.21
CA LEU A 148 2.99 -5.05 2.19
C LEU A 148 2.92 -3.55 1.90
N ASP A 149 3.05 -2.73 2.93
CA ASP A 149 3.22 -1.29 2.74
C ASP A 149 4.48 -1.02 1.90
N LYS A 150 4.53 0.12 1.19
CA LYS A 150 5.69 0.52 0.39
C LYS A 150 6.99 0.42 1.19
N GLU A 151 6.97 0.94 2.41
CA GLU A 151 8.13 1.04 3.30
C GLU A 151 8.49 -0.28 3.99
N THR A 152 7.56 -1.24 4.05
CA THR A 152 7.79 -2.56 4.65
C THR A 152 8.58 -3.44 3.70
N SER A 153 9.66 -4.06 4.17
CA SER A 153 10.42 -5.06 3.44
C SER A 153 10.04 -6.48 3.84
N GLY A 154 10.52 -7.48 3.09
CA GLY A 154 10.41 -8.89 3.45
C GLY A 154 9.51 -9.73 2.56
N VAL A 155 9.09 -10.88 3.06
CA VAL A 155 8.42 -11.91 2.26
C VAL A 155 7.03 -11.47 1.78
N ILE A 156 6.81 -11.59 0.48
CA ILE A 156 5.52 -11.41 -0.17
C ILE A 156 5.27 -12.52 -1.18
N LEU A 157 4.03 -13.00 -1.24
CA LEU A 157 3.56 -14.08 -2.11
C LEU A 157 2.80 -13.55 -3.31
N PHE A 158 3.10 -14.10 -4.49
CA PHE A 158 2.29 -13.98 -5.70
C PHE A 158 1.89 -15.35 -6.22
N THR A 159 0.74 -15.46 -6.88
CA THR A 159 0.36 -16.66 -7.62
C THR A 159 0.83 -16.54 -9.07
N LYS A 160 1.27 -17.67 -9.66
CA LYS A 160 1.74 -17.75 -11.05
C LYS A 160 0.66 -18.21 -12.01
N ASN A 161 -0.48 -18.71 -11.49
CA ASN A 161 -1.63 -19.09 -12.30
C ASN A 161 -2.95 -18.80 -11.56
N ARG A 162 -4.04 -18.71 -12.33
CA ARG A 162 -5.37 -18.36 -11.78
C ARG A 162 -5.98 -19.46 -10.91
N ASN A 163 -5.61 -20.71 -11.14
CA ASN A 163 -6.16 -21.85 -10.37
C ASN A 163 -5.73 -21.80 -8.91
N ALA A 164 -4.52 -21.30 -8.65
CA ALA A 164 -4.00 -21.13 -7.29
C ALA A 164 -4.70 -20.00 -6.51
N ASN A 165 -5.31 -19.03 -7.19
CA ASN A 165 -5.88 -17.84 -6.54
C ASN A 165 -6.94 -18.18 -5.50
N LYS A 166 -7.85 -19.12 -5.82
CA LYS A 166 -8.94 -19.48 -4.93
C LYS A 166 -8.41 -20.04 -3.61
N ALA A 167 -7.54 -21.03 -3.68
CA ALA A 167 -6.96 -21.68 -2.51
C ALA A 167 -6.18 -20.68 -1.64
N VAL A 168 -5.33 -19.85 -2.25
CA VAL A 168 -4.55 -18.84 -1.55
C VAL A 168 -5.44 -17.75 -0.94
N SER A 169 -6.48 -17.29 -1.65
CA SER A 169 -7.43 -16.29 -1.15
C SER A 169 -8.22 -16.79 0.05
N GLU A 170 -8.71 -18.03 -0.01
CA GLU A 170 -9.43 -18.69 1.09
C GLU A 170 -8.56 -18.78 2.35
N MET A 171 -7.27 -19.09 2.21
CA MET A 171 -6.35 -19.13 3.35
C MET A 171 -6.17 -17.74 3.98
N PHE A 172 -6.05 -16.68 3.18
CA PHE A 172 -5.97 -15.30 3.71
C PHE A 172 -7.26 -14.88 4.40
N GLN A 173 -8.43 -15.32 3.90
CA GLN A 173 -9.73 -15.01 4.49
C GLN A 173 -9.98 -15.77 5.79
N THR A 174 -9.54 -17.02 5.87
CA THR A 174 -9.70 -17.90 7.06
C THR A 174 -8.60 -17.70 8.11
N HIS A 175 -7.69 -16.72 7.90
CA HIS A 175 -6.56 -16.45 8.79
C HIS A 175 -5.64 -17.65 9.04
N ASN A 176 -5.56 -18.59 8.12
CA ASN A 176 -4.71 -19.79 8.20
C ASN A 176 -3.23 -19.51 7.86
N PHE A 177 -2.84 -18.25 7.72
CA PHE A 177 -1.46 -17.85 7.56
C PHE A 177 -0.84 -17.42 8.89
N GLU A 178 0.32 -17.96 9.21
CA GLU A 178 1.19 -17.38 10.22
C GLU A 178 2.05 -16.28 9.58
N LYS A 179 1.97 -15.07 10.12
CA LYS A 179 2.69 -13.90 9.64
C LYS A 179 3.52 -13.32 10.76
N LYS A 180 4.85 -13.46 10.65
CA LYS A 180 5.77 -12.85 11.62
C LYS A 180 6.52 -11.70 10.99
N TYR A 181 6.67 -10.65 11.77
CA TYR A 181 7.44 -9.47 11.41
C TYR A 181 8.45 -9.17 12.49
N TYR A 182 9.48 -8.45 12.09
CA TYR A 182 10.34 -7.74 13.02
C TYR A 182 10.18 -6.24 12.84
N ALA A 183 10.14 -5.52 13.95
CA ALA A 183 10.15 -4.07 13.99
C ALA A 183 11.28 -3.61 14.90
N ILE A 184 11.89 -2.46 14.60
CA ILE A 184 12.83 -1.81 15.50
C ILE A 184 12.15 -0.59 16.09
N VAL A 185 12.18 -0.46 17.41
CA VAL A 185 11.66 0.69 18.15
C VAL A 185 12.77 1.27 19.04
N GLU A 186 12.74 2.58 19.30
CA GLU A 186 13.67 3.13 20.30
C GLU A 186 13.45 2.51 21.67
N LYS A 187 14.56 2.28 22.38
CA LYS A 187 14.51 1.80 23.78
C LYS A 187 13.85 2.86 24.65
N LYS A 188 12.75 2.49 25.30
CA LYS A 188 12.01 3.33 26.23
C LYS A 188 11.85 2.65 27.58
N SER A 189 11.74 3.44 28.64
CA SER A 189 11.40 2.96 29.99
C SER A 189 10.06 2.21 29.97
N GLY A 190 9.95 1.16 30.77
CA GLY A 190 8.76 0.31 30.84
C GLY A 190 8.80 -0.93 29.94
N TYR A 191 9.81 -1.08 29.09
CA TYR A 191 10.05 -2.27 28.29
C TYR A 191 11.45 -2.82 28.52
N VAL A 192 11.54 -4.15 28.59
CA VAL A 192 12.80 -4.90 28.72
C VAL A 192 12.76 -6.11 27.78
N VAL A 193 13.92 -6.69 27.51
CA VAL A 193 14.00 -7.94 26.76
C VAL A 193 13.13 -9.01 27.44
N GLY A 194 12.33 -9.72 26.66
CA GLY A 194 11.33 -10.69 27.16
C GLY A 194 9.96 -10.07 27.45
N SER A 195 9.78 -8.74 27.39
CA SER A 195 8.46 -8.13 27.53
C SER A 195 7.52 -8.62 26.43
N LYS A 196 6.34 -9.12 26.84
CA LYS A 196 5.27 -9.57 25.91
C LYS A 196 4.01 -8.75 26.14
N PHE A 197 3.35 -8.38 25.08
CA PHE A 197 2.09 -7.64 25.14
C PHE A 197 1.26 -7.87 23.88
N THR A 198 -0.06 -7.71 24.03
CA THR A 198 -1.01 -7.80 22.92
C THR A 198 -1.67 -6.44 22.70
N VAL A 199 -1.92 -6.11 21.44
CA VAL A 199 -2.74 -4.97 21.07
C VAL A 199 -3.92 -5.45 20.24
N GLU A 200 -5.11 -5.10 20.72
CA GLU A 200 -6.36 -5.31 20.02
C GLU A 200 -7.10 -3.97 19.92
N MET A 201 -7.56 -3.62 18.72
CA MET A 201 -8.36 -2.42 18.50
C MET A 201 -9.14 -2.52 17.19
N PHE A 202 -10.14 -1.67 17.05
CA PHE A 202 -10.77 -1.45 15.77
C PHE A 202 -10.02 -0.34 15.02
N MET A 203 -9.61 -0.61 13.79
CA MET A 203 -8.81 0.29 12.97
C MET A 203 -9.57 0.83 11.78
N GLY A 204 -9.40 2.09 11.51
CA GLY A 204 -9.95 2.77 10.34
C GLY A 204 -9.06 3.93 9.90
N ARG A 205 -9.36 4.50 8.74
CA ARG A 205 -8.67 5.69 8.24
C ARG A 205 -9.09 6.92 9.04
N ILE A 206 -8.13 7.63 9.61
CA ILE A 206 -8.35 8.84 10.42
C ILE A 206 -7.96 10.13 9.70
N SER A 207 -7.22 10.05 8.58
CA SER A 207 -6.89 11.21 7.75
C SER A 207 -7.95 11.48 6.70
N GLY A 208 -8.10 12.74 6.30
CA GLY A 208 -8.93 13.14 5.17
C GLY A 208 -8.50 12.46 3.87
N LYS A 209 -9.42 12.36 2.88
CA LYS A 209 -9.16 11.68 1.61
C LYS A 209 -8.03 12.34 0.78
N SER A 210 -7.80 13.63 0.96
CA SER A 210 -6.76 14.42 0.29
C SER A 210 -5.40 14.39 0.98
N GLN A 211 -5.28 13.75 2.15
CA GLN A 211 -4.05 13.68 2.93
C GLN A 211 -3.40 12.30 2.81
N ALA A 212 -2.12 12.21 3.20
CA ALA A 212 -1.45 10.91 3.36
C ALA A 212 -2.30 9.96 4.21
N GLY A 213 -2.47 8.73 3.77
CA GLY A 213 -3.34 7.76 4.43
C GLY A 213 -2.85 7.44 5.85
N LYS A 214 -3.41 8.09 6.87
CA LYS A 214 -3.15 7.79 8.28
C LYS A 214 -4.28 6.95 8.84
N TRP A 215 -3.94 5.88 9.54
CA TRP A 215 -4.86 4.93 10.16
C TRP A 215 -4.76 5.04 11.68
N GLY A 216 -5.79 4.65 12.39
CA GLY A 216 -5.82 4.73 13.85
C GLY A 216 -6.99 3.99 14.43
N ASN A 217 -7.18 4.14 15.75
CA ASN A 217 -8.33 3.58 16.45
C ASN A 217 -9.61 4.31 16.02
N VAL A 218 -10.56 3.54 15.52
CA VAL A 218 -11.87 4.00 15.04
C VAL A 218 -12.90 3.02 15.57
N SER A 219 -13.97 3.49 16.17
CA SER A 219 -15.00 2.61 16.72
C SER A 219 -15.61 1.72 15.62
N GLU A 220 -16.07 0.53 16.00
CA GLU A 220 -16.77 -0.38 15.08
C GLU A 220 -17.98 0.29 14.42
N LYS A 221 -18.73 1.10 15.19
CA LYS A 221 -19.89 1.88 14.70
C LYS A 221 -19.53 2.87 13.60
N GLN A 222 -18.26 3.31 13.56
CA GLN A 222 -17.73 4.21 12.53
C GLN A 222 -17.02 3.45 11.40
N GLY A 223 -17.19 2.14 11.31
CA GLY A 223 -16.61 1.29 10.28
C GLY A 223 -15.19 0.82 10.57
N GLY A 224 -14.75 0.91 11.83
CA GLY A 224 -13.49 0.32 12.27
C GLY A 224 -13.48 -1.19 12.08
N GLN A 225 -12.36 -1.75 11.64
CA GLN A 225 -12.16 -3.18 11.45
C GLN A 225 -11.28 -3.73 12.58
N TYR A 226 -11.72 -4.84 13.18
CA TYR A 226 -10.94 -5.49 14.24
C TYR A 226 -9.53 -5.85 13.78
N SER A 227 -8.58 -5.62 14.67
CA SER A 227 -7.16 -5.92 14.47
C SER A 227 -6.53 -6.45 15.74
N LYS A 228 -5.64 -7.46 15.61
CA LYS A 228 -4.92 -8.09 16.72
C LYS A 228 -3.47 -8.36 16.31
N THR A 229 -2.54 -7.99 17.18
CA THR A 229 -1.10 -8.30 17.07
C THR A 229 -0.52 -8.62 18.43
N GLU A 230 0.25 -9.68 18.52
CA GLU A 230 1.08 -10.00 19.68
C GLU A 230 2.51 -9.57 19.43
N PHE A 231 3.16 -9.04 20.47
CA PHE A 231 4.50 -8.49 20.44
C PHE A 231 5.37 -9.12 21.51
N GLU A 232 6.65 -9.32 21.19
CA GLU A 232 7.69 -9.76 22.12
C GLU A 232 8.97 -8.94 21.87
N VAL A 233 9.49 -8.30 22.89
CA VAL A 233 10.79 -7.63 22.85
C VAL A 233 11.87 -8.70 22.89
N GLU A 234 12.51 -8.97 21.74
CA GLU A 234 13.41 -10.11 21.58
C GLU A 234 14.83 -9.81 22.08
N ARG A 235 15.40 -8.66 21.69
CA ARG A 235 16.76 -8.27 22.04
C ARG A 235 16.97 -6.76 21.91
N GLU A 236 18.06 -6.28 22.51
CA GLU A 236 18.57 -4.92 22.30
C GLU A 236 19.52 -4.89 21.09
N ILE A 237 19.54 -3.75 20.41
CA ILE A 237 20.42 -3.47 19.27
C ILE A 237 20.73 -1.98 19.20
N ASN A 238 21.87 -1.62 18.61
CA ASN A 238 22.19 -0.25 18.27
C ASN A 238 21.98 -0.03 16.76
N ILE A 239 21.12 0.90 16.38
CA ILE A 239 20.85 1.30 15.00
C ILE A 239 21.05 2.81 14.88
N GLU A 240 21.86 3.25 13.94
CA GLU A 240 22.11 4.68 13.67
C GLU A 240 22.43 5.46 14.96
N ASN A 241 23.29 4.90 15.80
CA ASN A 241 23.71 5.44 17.12
C ASN A 241 22.57 5.56 18.16
N LYS A 242 21.44 4.90 17.95
CA LYS A 242 20.32 4.85 18.90
C LYS A 242 20.22 3.47 19.54
N LYS A 243 19.97 3.46 20.86
CA LYS A 243 19.63 2.23 21.58
C LYS A 243 18.19 1.84 21.25
N CYS A 244 18.01 0.65 20.70
CA CYS A 244 16.73 0.16 20.20
C CYS A 244 16.43 -1.23 20.72
N PHE A 245 15.16 -1.60 20.63
CA PHE A 245 14.69 -2.97 20.75
C PHE A 245 14.33 -3.54 19.39
N VAL A 246 14.66 -4.80 19.17
CA VAL A 246 14.05 -5.62 18.13
C VAL A 246 12.79 -6.23 18.72
N VAL A 247 11.65 -5.96 18.10
CA VAL A 247 10.34 -6.45 18.50
C VAL A 247 9.82 -7.44 17.47
N LYS A 248 9.56 -8.67 17.91
CA LYS A 248 8.88 -9.68 17.14
C LYS A 248 7.38 -9.41 17.16
N CYS A 249 6.74 -9.42 16.02
CA CYS A 249 5.32 -9.13 15.85
C CYS A 249 4.63 -10.34 15.21
N ASN A 250 3.63 -10.89 15.86
CA ASN A 250 2.80 -11.99 15.36
C ASN A 250 1.42 -11.44 14.99
N LEU A 251 1.08 -11.44 13.69
CA LEU A 251 -0.15 -10.86 13.17
C LEU A 251 -1.26 -11.89 13.04
N PHE A 252 -2.40 -11.62 13.68
CA PHE A 252 -3.63 -12.40 13.52
C PHE A 252 -4.57 -11.82 12.46
N THR A 253 -4.43 -10.54 12.16
CA THR A 253 -5.18 -9.82 11.13
C THR A 253 -4.22 -9.04 10.23
N GLY A 254 -4.67 -8.50 9.10
CA GLY A 254 -3.82 -7.78 8.16
C GLY A 254 -4.40 -6.43 7.74
N ARG A 255 -4.60 -5.49 8.70
CA ARG A 255 -5.11 -4.16 8.38
C ARG A 255 -3.98 -3.24 7.93
N THR A 256 -4.32 -2.26 7.11
CA THR A 256 -3.35 -1.26 6.63
C THR A 256 -2.63 -0.58 7.81
N HIS A 257 -1.31 -0.52 7.77
CA HIS A 257 -0.44 0.04 8.81
C HIS A 257 -0.61 -0.60 10.21
N GLN A 258 -1.14 -1.82 10.33
CA GLN A 258 -1.54 -2.41 11.62
C GLN A 258 -0.42 -2.38 12.66
N ILE A 259 0.76 -2.94 12.39
CA ILE A 259 1.88 -2.99 13.33
C ILE A 259 2.32 -1.57 13.69
N ARG A 260 2.39 -0.67 12.71
CA ARG A 260 2.79 0.73 12.87
C ARG A 260 1.89 1.47 13.87
N VAL A 261 0.56 1.33 13.68
CA VAL A 261 -0.45 1.93 14.57
C VAL A 261 -0.41 1.28 15.96
N HIS A 262 -0.31 -0.05 16.03
CA HIS A 262 -0.30 -0.77 17.30
C HIS A 262 0.91 -0.39 18.17
N LEU A 263 2.12 -0.36 17.62
CA LEU A 263 3.32 0.04 18.36
C LEU A 263 3.28 1.52 18.74
N ALA A 264 2.80 2.40 17.86
CA ALA A 264 2.60 3.81 18.18
C ALA A 264 1.59 4.01 19.33
N SER A 265 0.50 3.24 19.37
CA SER A 265 -0.50 3.29 20.45
C SER A 265 0.07 2.90 21.82
N LYS A 266 1.16 2.14 21.85
CA LYS A 266 1.89 1.76 23.06
C LYS A 266 3.03 2.72 23.41
N GLY A 267 3.15 3.84 22.67
CA GLY A 267 4.19 4.85 22.91
C GLY A 267 5.58 4.43 22.43
N ILE A 268 5.70 3.35 21.66
CA ILE A 268 6.95 2.82 21.08
C ILE A 268 6.83 2.72 19.56
N PRO A 269 6.63 3.84 18.84
CA PRO A 269 6.53 3.82 17.39
C PRO A 269 7.79 3.23 16.73
N ILE A 270 7.64 2.68 15.54
CA ILE A 270 8.74 2.09 14.77
C ILE A 270 9.75 3.16 14.40
N LEU A 271 11.04 2.84 14.50
CA LEU A 271 12.14 3.70 14.07
C LEU A 271 12.00 3.99 12.56
N GLY A 272 12.06 5.28 12.19
CA GLY A 272 11.84 5.77 10.83
C GLY A 272 10.37 6.02 10.47
N ASP A 273 9.42 5.68 11.34
CA ASP A 273 7.99 5.88 11.06
C ASP A 273 7.49 7.24 11.56
N VAL A 274 7.92 8.30 10.90
CA VAL A 274 7.56 9.69 11.25
C VAL A 274 6.04 9.91 11.20
N LEU A 275 5.31 9.21 10.32
CA LEU A 275 3.84 9.33 10.22
C LEU A 275 3.13 9.00 11.54
N TYR A 276 3.68 8.07 12.32
CA TYR A 276 3.14 7.61 13.60
C TYR A 276 3.98 8.04 14.80
N GLY A 277 4.87 9.02 14.62
CA GLY A 277 5.65 9.62 15.72
C GLY A 277 6.97 8.90 16.04
N GLY A 278 7.42 8.03 15.15
CA GLY A 278 8.75 7.44 15.19
C GLY A 278 9.83 8.49 14.90
N VAL A 279 11.00 8.30 15.47
CA VAL A 279 12.18 9.13 15.18
C VAL A 279 12.65 8.87 13.77
N GLU A 280 13.05 9.92 13.06
CA GLU A 280 13.56 9.84 11.71
C GLU A 280 14.78 8.91 11.60
N ALA A 281 14.82 8.11 10.54
CA ALA A 281 15.87 7.16 10.24
C ALA A 281 15.91 6.89 8.73
N LYS A 282 16.94 6.16 8.27
CA LYS A 282 17.15 5.86 6.82
C LYS A 282 15.95 5.15 6.17
N ARG A 283 15.14 4.44 6.96
CA ARG A 283 13.95 3.72 6.51
C ARG A 283 13.00 3.45 7.67
N ILE A 284 11.78 3.05 7.38
CA ILE A 284 10.93 2.40 8.39
C ILE A 284 11.48 0.98 8.64
N TYR A 285 11.91 0.70 9.87
CA TYR A 285 12.48 -0.57 10.26
C TYR A 285 11.38 -1.58 10.59
N LEU A 286 10.65 -1.99 9.56
CA LEU A 286 9.61 -3.03 9.60
C LEU A 286 9.86 -4.05 8.50
N HIS A 287 9.90 -5.33 8.85
CA HIS A 287 10.24 -6.42 7.96
C HIS A 287 9.33 -7.64 8.16
N ALA A 288 8.70 -8.10 7.09
CA ALA A 288 7.94 -9.35 7.04
C ALA A 288 8.93 -10.52 6.98
N SER A 289 9.22 -11.13 8.12
CA SER A 289 10.29 -12.13 8.25
C SER A 289 9.83 -13.54 7.91
N LEU A 290 8.52 -13.84 8.07
CA LEU A 290 7.98 -15.18 7.82
C LEU A 290 6.55 -15.11 7.31
N LEU A 291 6.28 -15.92 6.32
CA LEU A 291 4.95 -16.27 5.87
C LEU A 291 4.88 -17.80 5.79
N SER A 292 4.02 -18.41 6.61
CA SER A 292 3.82 -19.86 6.57
C SER A 292 2.35 -20.24 6.55
N VAL A 293 2.07 -21.38 5.97
CA VAL A 293 0.76 -22.02 6.01
C VAL A 293 0.96 -23.51 6.18
N LYS A 294 0.07 -24.11 6.98
CA LYS A 294 -0.01 -25.55 7.10
C LYS A 294 -1.47 -25.96 7.15
N ASN A 295 -1.96 -26.53 6.05
CA ASN A 295 -3.28 -27.15 6.01
C ASN A 295 -3.23 -28.37 5.06
N ASN A 296 -4.37 -29.05 4.89
CA ASN A 296 -4.46 -30.28 4.05
C ASN A 296 -4.26 -30.02 2.54
N GLN A 297 -4.19 -28.77 2.08
CA GLN A 297 -4.11 -28.40 0.65
C GLN A 297 -2.77 -27.76 0.31
N LEU A 298 -2.17 -27.00 1.23
CA LEU A 298 -0.90 -26.31 1.02
C LEU A 298 -0.09 -26.31 2.32
N GLU A 299 1.20 -26.61 2.18
CA GLU A 299 2.16 -26.50 3.28
C GLU A 299 3.40 -25.78 2.75
N PHE A 300 3.74 -24.66 3.37
CA PHE A 300 5.01 -23.97 3.14
C PHE A 300 5.40 -23.12 4.35
N GLU A 301 6.68 -22.91 4.51
CA GLU A 301 7.27 -21.95 5.44
C GLU A 301 8.37 -21.19 4.69
N VAL A 302 8.13 -19.92 4.40
CA VAL A 302 9.08 -19.07 3.68
C VAL A 302 9.55 -17.94 4.58
N LYS A 303 10.89 -17.84 4.72
CA LYS A 303 11.55 -16.83 5.55
C LYS A 303 12.30 -15.84 4.68
N ALA A 304 12.15 -14.55 4.99
CA ALA A 304 13.01 -13.51 4.44
C ALA A 304 14.11 -13.16 5.45
N PRO A 305 15.38 -13.09 5.03
CA PRO A 305 16.48 -12.75 5.92
C PRO A 305 16.34 -11.30 6.42
N VAL A 306 16.57 -11.10 7.71
CA VAL A 306 16.56 -9.76 8.34
C VAL A 306 17.96 -9.17 8.19
N CYS A 307 18.06 -7.99 7.58
CA CYS A 307 19.32 -7.32 7.23
C CYS A 307 19.63 -6.12 8.12
N TRP A 308 19.36 -6.15 9.43
CA TRP A 308 19.76 -5.14 10.43
C TRP A 308 20.13 -5.75 11.79
#